data_b1dd5cdd572b3bfa02a9cfac0d48d570
#
_entry.id   b1dd5cdd572b3bfa02a9cfac0d48d570
#
_cell.length_a   1.000
_cell.length_b   1.000
_cell.length_c   1.000
_cell.angle_alpha   90.00
_cell.angle_beta   90.00
_cell.angle_gamma   90.00
#
_symmetry.space_group_name_H-M   'P 1'
#
loop_
_entity.id
_entity.type
_entity.pdbx_description
1 polymer ?
#
loop_
_entity_poly.entity_id
_entity_poly.type
_entity_poly.pdbx_seq_one_letter_code
_entity_poly.pdbx_strand_id
1 'polypeptide(L)'
;MQKAAEEGNYINYDHITTDSDLDNLHSDKRWDKILAQVKANKEKAEANLDKPLVATLDTIYEEDQSLRKQIRDVEAEFGRDSKEMKAHWAKIIEKDSINLIKIQNILDERGWLGSDVIGRQGNSTLFLVIQHSDLEIQEKYLPMMRDAVDEGNARASSLALLEDRVALRKGEKQIYGSQIGRDPETGEFYVSPLIDPENVDKRRAKVGLGSIADYVSN
;
A
#
# COMPACT_ATOMS: atom_id res chain seq x y z
N MET A 1 -5.91 10.30 -22.88
CA MET A 1 -5.79 11.32 -21.81
C MET A 1 -7.03 12.22 -21.70
N GLN A 2 -7.54 12.85 -22.77
CA GLN A 2 -8.70 13.76 -22.66
C GLN A 2 -9.92 13.12 -21.98
N LYS A 3 -10.32 11.93 -22.42
CA LYS A 3 -11.44 11.19 -21.80
C LYS A 3 -11.19 10.86 -20.32
N ALA A 4 -9.97 10.50 -19.95
CA ALA A 4 -9.60 10.24 -18.55
C ALA A 4 -9.73 11.52 -17.69
N ALA A 5 -9.33 12.68 -18.21
CA ALA A 5 -9.41 13.95 -17.50
C ALA A 5 -10.87 14.47 -17.39
N GLU A 6 -11.64 14.44 -18.50
CA GLU A 6 -12.97 15.06 -18.56
C GLU A 6 -14.07 14.15 -17.97
N GLU A 7 -14.04 12.83 -18.27
CA GLU A 7 -15.07 11.88 -17.83
C GLU A 7 -14.62 11.02 -16.63
N GLY A 8 -13.33 10.65 -16.59
CA GLY A 8 -12.74 9.79 -15.57
C GLY A 8 -12.26 10.52 -14.32
N ASN A 9 -12.40 11.85 -14.24
CA ASN A 9 -11.92 12.67 -13.11
C ASN A 9 -10.46 12.35 -12.72
N TYR A 10 -9.59 12.12 -13.70
CA TYR A 10 -8.18 11.82 -13.46
C TYR A 10 -7.48 12.95 -12.68
N ILE A 11 -6.77 12.61 -11.61
CA ILE A 11 -6.19 13.58 -10.65
C ILE A 11 -4.66 13.52 -10.53
N ASN A 12 -3.99 12.51 -11.11
CA ASN A 12 -2.55 12.36 -10.96
C ASN A 12 -1.80 13.33 -11.89
N TYR A 13 -1.65 14.57 -11.40
CA TYR A 13 -0.99 15.66 -12.12
C TYR A 13 0.51 15.38 -12.33
N ASP A 14 1.17 14.80 -11.32
CA ASP A 14 2.60 14.51 -11.40
C ASP A 14 2.89 13.46 -12.47
N HIS A 15 2.11 12.37 -12.50
CA HIS A 15 2.24 11.36 -13.56
C HIS A 15 2.06 11.97 -14.95
N ILE A 16 1.01 12.77 -15.18
CA ILE A 16 0.76 13.32 -16.53
C ILE A 16 1.87 14.29 -16.98
N THR A 17 2.61 14.90 -16.05
CA THR A 17 3.66 15.87 -16.35
C THR A 17 5.06 15.28 -16.39
N THR A 18 5.29 14.08 -15.83
CA THR A 18 6.62 13.48 -15.70
C THR A 18 6.78 12.14 -16.41
N ASP A 19 5.69 11.54 -16.88
CA ASP A 19 5.73 10.26 -17.59
C ASP A 19 6.19 10.47 -19.04
N SER A 20 7.37 9.96 -19.37
CA SER A 20 7.98 10.05 -20.69
C SER A 20 7.15 9.40 -21.81
N ASP A 21 6.29 8.45 -21.50
CA ASP A 21 5.37 7.82 -22.46
C ASP A 21 4.35 8.83 -23.01
N LEU A 22 4.16 9.95 -22.30
CA LEU A 22 3.25 11.03 -22.68
C LEU A 22 3.93 12.20 -23.39
N ASP A 23 5.27 12.22 -23.53
CA ASP A 23 6.02 13.32 -24.15
C ASP A 23 5.50 13.67 -25.55
N ASN A 24 5.10 12.67 -26.32
CA ASN A 24 4.52 12.86 -27.66
C ASN A 24 3.23 13.69 -27.69
N LEU A 25 2.55 13.81 -26.54
CA LEU A 25 1.30 14.55 -26.40
C LEU A 25 1.52 16.01 -26.00
N HIS A 26 2.71 16.38 -25.51
CA HIS A 26 3.00 17.72 -25.00
C HIS A 26 2.88 18.81 -26.09
N SER A 27 3.10 18.47 -27.36
CA SER A 27 2.94 19.39 -28.50
C SER A 27 1.52 19.49 -29.05
N ASP A 28 0.57 18.68 -28.55
CA ASP A 28 -0.83 18.72 -28.98
C ASP A 28 -1.52 19.96 -28.40
N LYS A 29 -2.27 20.70 -29.23
CA LYS A 29 -3.01 21.92 -28.81
C LYS A 29 -3.99 21.72 -27.68
N ARG A 30 -4.37 20.46 -27.40
CA ARG A 30 -5.30 20.09 -26.30
C ARG A 30 -4.57 19.85 -24.99
N TRP A 31 -3.23 19.76 -24.99
CA TRP A 31 -2.43 19.38 -23.83
C TRP A 31 -2.63 20.32 -22.65
N ASP A 32 -2.52 21.62 -22.86
CA ASP A 32 -2.69 22.62 -21.81
C ASP A 32 -4.09 22.56 -21.18
N LYS A 33 -5.11 22.31 -22.01
CA LYS A 33 -6.49 22.14 -21.51
C LYS A 33 -6.63 20.88 -20.65
N ILE A 34 -5.98 19.78 -21.06
CA ILE A 34 -5.98 18.52 -20.29
C ILE A 34 -5.26 18.73 -18.96
N LEU A 35 -4.11 19.38 -18.93
CA LEU A 35 -3.38 19.70 -17.70
C LEU A 35 -4.22 20.56 -16.74
N ALA A 36 -4.86 21.61 -17.28
CA ALA A 36 -5.75 22.44 -16.48
C ALA A 36 -6.93 21.66 -15.88
N GLN A 37 -7.52 20.74 -16.65
CA GLN A 37 -8.60 19.88 -16.17
C GLN A 37 -8.12 18.91 -15.09
N VAL A 38 -6.96 18.27 -15.28
CA VAL A 38 -6.39 17.34 -14.27
C VAL A 38 -6.06 18.08 -12.98
N LYS A 39 -5.51 19.31 -13.11
CA LYS A 39 -5.25 20.18 -11.95
C LYS A 39 -6.52 20.55 -11.21
N ALA A 40 -7.56 20.96 -11.91
CA ALA A 40 -8.85 21.28 -11.30
C ALA A 40 -9.51 20.05 -10.64
N ASN A 41 -9.40 18.87 -11.25
CA ASN A 41 -9.86 17.62 -10.65
C ASN A 41 -9.11 17.31 -9.35
N LYS A 42 -7.77 17.50 -9.32
CA LYS A 42 -6.93 17.33 -8.14
C LYS A 42 -7.35 18.29 -7.04
N GLU A 43 -7.44 19.59 -7.35
CA GLU A 43 -7.86 20.62 -6.39
C GLU A 43 -9.25 20.32 -5.80
N LYS A 44 -10.19 19.87 -6.63
CA LYS A 44 -11.52 19.46 -6.17
C LYS A 44 -11.49 18.24 -5.26
N ALA A 45 -10.69 17.24 -5.61
CA ALA A 45 -10.54 16.02 -4.81
C ALA A 45 -9.84 16.30 -3.46
N GLU A 46 -8.94 17.29 -3.42
CA GLU A 46 -8.18 17.68 -2.24
C GLU A 46 -8.84 18.78 -1.40
N ALA A 47 -9.97 19.34 -1.86
CA ALA A 47 -10.63 20.47 -1.21
C ALA A 47 -11.07 20.18 0.23
N ASN A 48 -11.44 18.93 0.52
CA ASN A 48 -11.97 18.50 1.81
C ASN A 48 -10.94 17.70 2.64
N LEU A 49 -9.69 17.58 2.19
CA LEU A 49 -8.68 16.85 2.94
C LEU A 49 -8.33 17.56 4.26
N ASP A 50 -8.18 16.76 5.30
CA ASP A 50 -7.57 17.17 6.57
C ASP A 50 -6.05 17.37 6.37
N LYS A 51 -5.68 18.54 5.83
CA LYS A 51 -4.29 18.82 5.42
C LYS A 51 -3.25 18.61 6.53
N PRO A 52 -3.49 19.01 7.80
CA PRO A 52 -2.58 18.72 8.91
C PRO A 52 -2.38 17.21 9.10
N LEU A 53 -3.46 16.44 9.04
CA LEU A 53 -3.40 14.97 9.17
C LEU A 53 -2.72 14.32 7.98
N VAL A 54 -3.01 14.79 6.75
CA VAL A 54 -2.32 14.32 5.54
C VAL A 54 -0.81 14.52 5.67
N ALA A 55 -0.34 15.71 6.07
CA ALA A 55 1.10 15.98 6.26
C ALA A 55 1.74 15.05 7.31
N THR A 56 1.00 14.74 8.38
CA THR A 56 1.45 13.77 9.39
C THR A 56 1.57 12.35 8.79
N LEU A 57 0.55 11.91 8.05
CA LEU A 57 0.53 10.59 7.41
C LEU A 57 1.59 10.47 6.31
N ASP A 58 1.85 11.52 5.55
CA ASP A 58 2.92 11.57 4.55
C ASP A 58 4.30 11.41 5.22
N THR A 59 4.52 12.05 6.36
CA THR A 59 5.75 11.87 7.14
C THR A 59 5.91 10.42 7.61
N ILE A 60 4.83 9.83 8.14
CA ILE A 60 4.81 8.42 8.57
C ILE A 60 5.08 7.49 7.39
N TYR A 61 4.49 7.76 6.21
CA TYR A 61 4.73 6.99 4.99
C TYR A 61 6.21 6.98 4.60
N GLU A 62 6.85 8.14 4.56
CA GLU A 62 8.27 8.24 4.23
C GLU A 62 9.16 7.54 5.27
N GLU A 63 8.86 7.68 6.56
CA GLU A 63 9.57 7.00 7.64
C GLU A 63 9.43 5.47 7.55
N ASP A 64 8.24 4.95 7.18
CA ASP A 64 7.98 3.52 7.03
C ASP A 64 8.63 2.95 5.76
N GLN A 65 8.55 3.65 4.62
CA GLN A 65 8.93 3.10 3.32
C GLN A 65 10.39 3.35 2.93
N SER A 66 10.99 4.46 3.35
CA SER A 66 12.35 4.84 2.90
C SER A 66 13.40 3.80 3.27
N LEU A 67 13.37 3.29 4.50
CA LEU A 67 14.29 2.24 4.94
C LEU A 67 13.99 0.90 4.28
N ARG A 68 12.74 0.56 4.06
CA ARG A 68 12.34 -0.70 3.41
C ARG A 68 12.76 -0.76 1.95
N LYS A 69 12.73 0.35 1.23
CA LYS A 69 13.23 0.44 -0.15
C LYS A 69 14.73 0.12 -0.26
N GLN A 70 15.51 0.35 0.80
CA GLN A 70 16.94 0.10 0.85
C GLN A 70 17.32 -1.34 1.22
N ILE A 71 16.37 -2.18 1.63
CA ILE A 71 16.65 -3.56 2.09
C ILE A 71 17.41 -4.36 1.03
N ARG A 72 16.98 -4.29 -0.24
CA ARG A 72 17.61 -5.04 -1.34
C ARG A 72 19.05 -4.57 -1.58
N ASP A 73 19.31 -3.29 -1.52
CA ASP A 73 20.65 -2.72 -1.73
C ASP A 73 21.59 -3.10 -0.58
N VAL A 74 21.12 -3.00 0.67
CA VAL A 74 21.89 -3.40 1.84
C VAL A 74 22.16 -4.92 1.84
N GLU A 75 21.17 -5.74 1.47
CA GLU A 75 21.35 -7.20 1.32
C GLU A 75 22.34 -7.53 0.22
N ALA A 76 22.28 -6.85 -0.92
CA ALA A 76 23.19 -7.07 -2.06
C ALA A 76 24.62 -6.68 -1.74
N GLU A 77 24.85 -5.58 -1.00
CA GLU A 77 26.16 -5.06 -0.67
C GLU A 77 26.84 -5.83 0.48
N PHE A 78 26.10 -6.15 1.54
CA PHE A 78 26.67 -6.68 2.79
C PHE A 78 26.25 -8.12 3.11
N GLY A 79 25.23 -8.64 2.45
CA GLY A 79 24.67 -9.96 2.71
C GLY A 79 23.56 -9.95 3.80
N ARG A 80 22.69 -10.94 3.71
CA ARG A 80 21.48 -11.07 4.53
C ARG A 80 21.72 -11.14 6.03
N ASP A 81 22.79 -11.85 6.45
CA ASP A 81 23.07 -12.09 7.87
C ASP A 81 24.14 -11.13 8.45
N SER A 82 24.51 -10.09 7.67
CA SER A 82 25.53 -9.11 8.02
C SER A 82 25.15 -8.27 9.24
N LYS A 83 26.16 -7.62 9.85
CA LYS A 83 25.95 -6.65 10.93
C LYS A 83 25.21 -5.41 10.42
N GLU A 84 25.49 -5.01 9.19
CA GLU A 84 24.88 -3.88 8.49
C GLU A 84 23.39 -4.12 8.28
N MET A 85 23.01 -5.33 7.83
CA MET A 85 21.61 -5.69 7.67
C MET A 85 20.86 -5.74 9.01
N LYS A 86 21.50 -6.30 10.06
CA LYS A 86 20.92 -6.29 11.42
C LYS A 86 20.73 -4.87 11.95
N ALA A 87 21.70 -3.98 11.73
CA ALA A 87 21.60 -2.57 12.12
C ALA A 87 20.50 -1.85 11.32
N HIS A 88 20.35 -2.20 10.03
CA HIS A 88 19.28 -1.65 9.18
C HIS A 88 17.89 -2.07 9.68
N TRP A 89 17.69 -3.35 9.99
CA TRP A 89 16.45 -3.85 10.60
C TRP A 89 16.14 -3.19 11.95
N ALA A 90 17.15 -2.96 12.78
CA ALA A 90 16.96 -2.27 14.07
C ALA A 90 16.39 -0.86 13.88
N LYS A 91 16.84 -0.11 12.85
CA LYS A 91 16.29 1.20 12.51
C LYS A 91 14.83 1.12 12.01
N ILE A 92 14.52 0.09 11.22
CA ILE A 92 13.14 -0.14 10.75
C ILE A 92 12.24 -0.38 11.96
N ILE A 93 12.61 -1.29 12.86
CA ILE A 93 11.83 -1.64 14.06
C ILE A 93 11.60 -0.41 14.96
N GLU A 94 12.62 0.43 15.14
CA GLU A 94 12.51 1.68 15.91
C GLU A 94 11.47 2.62 15.28
N LYS A 95 11.53 2.84 13.95
CA LYS A 95 10.58 3.68 13.24
C LYS A 95 9.17 3.10 13.25
N ASP A 96 9.04 1.79 13.06
CA ASP A 96 7.76 1.09 13.13
C ASP A 96 7.07 1.32 14.48
N SER A 97 7.83 1.20 15.58
CA SER A 97 7.29 1.40 16.94
C SER A 97 6.77 2.83 17.15
N ILE A 98 7.51 3.83 16.68
CA ILE A 98 7.12 5.25 16.78
C ILE A 98 5.88 5.52 15.93
N ASN A 99 5.87 5.04 14.69
CA ASN A 99 4.78 5.26 13.76
C ASN A 99 3.50 4.51 14.18
N LEU A 100 3.65 3.33 14.75
CA LEU A 100 2.53 2.57 15.28
C LEU A 100 1.77 3.36 16.36
N ILE A 101 2.45 3.99 17.31
CA ILE A 101 1.82 4.81 18.34
C ILE A 101 0.99 5.95 17.71
N LYS A 102 1.55 6.63 16.70
CA LYS A 102 0.84 7.71 16.01
C LYS A 102 -0.41 7.20 15.28
N ILE A 103 -0.29 6.06 14.58
CA ILE A 103 -1.41 5.47 13.83
C ILE A 103 -2.49 4.92 14.77
N GLN A 104 -2.11 4.29 15.88
CA GLN A 104 -3.07 3.83 16.89
C GLN A 104 -3.89 4.99 17.44
N ASN A 105 -3.27 6.12 17.77
CA ASN A 105 -3.98 7.30 18.24
C ASN A 105 -4.99 7.80 17.18
N ILE A 106 -4.59 7.87 15.91
CA ILE A 106 -5.48 8.27 14.82
C ILE A 106 -6.66 7.30 14.69
N LEU A 107 -6.41 5.99 14.67
CA LEU A 107 -7.44 4.97 14.51
C LEU A 107 -8.37 4.89 15.72
N ASP A 108 -7.85 4.99 16.93
CA ASP A 108 -8.64 4.91 18.17
C ASP A 108 -9.50 6.18 18.38
N GLU A 109 -9.05 7.36 17.93
CA GLU A 109 -9.80 8.62 18.05
C GLU A 109 -10.77 8.87 16.89
N ARG A 110 -10.41 8.46 15.67
CA ARG A 110 -11.11 8.88 14.44
C ARG A 110 -11.62 7.74 13.57
N GLY A 111 -11.30 6.49 13.91
CA GLY A 111 -11.60 5.33 13.09
C GLY A 111 -10.74 5.27 11.81
N TRP A 112 -11.09 4.38 10.89
CA TRP A 112 -10.39 4.21 9.62
C TRP A 112 -10.90 5.22 8.60
N LEU A 113 -10.16 6.31 8.41
CA LEU A 113 -10.54 7.41 7.53
C LEU A 113 -10.37 7.04 6.05
N GLY A 114 -11.33 7.49 5.24
CA GLY A 114 -11.32 7.31 3.79
C GLY A 114 -10.35 8.23 3.05
N SER A 115 -10.11 7.91 1.79
CA SER A 115 -9.22 8.69 0.93
C SER A 115 -9.76 10.09 0.58
N ASP A 116 -11.03 10.35 0.81
CA ASP A 116 -11.68 11.65 0.69
C ASP A 116 -11.31 12.60 1.84
N VAL A 117 -10.88 12.06 2.99
CA VAL A 117 -10.44 12.81 4.17
C VAL A 117 -8.91 12.92 4.26
N ILE A 118 -8.19 11.82 4.01
CA ILE A 118 -6.74 11.74 4.22
C ILE A 118 -5.92 11.46 2.95
N GLY A 119 -6.55 11.47 1.79
CA GLY A 119 -5.91 11.15 0.53
C GLY A 119 -5.58 9.65 0.39
N ARG A 120 -5.21 9.25 -0.82
CA ARG A 120 -4.88 7.85 -1.11
C ARG A 120 -3.64 7.37 -0.37
N GLN A 121 -2.62 8.23 -0.27
CA GLN A 121 -1.37 7.89 0.43
C GLN A 121 -1.61 7.74 1.91
N GLY A 122 -2.35 8.67 2.54
CA GLY A 122 -2.70 8.58 3.96
C GLY A 122 -3.47 7.29 4.28
N ASN A 123 -4.44 6.90 3.44
CA ASN A 123 -5.17 5.64 3.58
C ASN A 123 -4.25 4.42 3.45
N SER A 124 -3.28 4.46 2.51
CA SER A 124 -2.26 3.41 2.40
C SER A 124 -1.33 3.37 3.62
N THR A 125 -1.00 4.53 4.20
CA THR A 125 -0.15 4.64 5.39
C THR A 125 -0.79 3.95 6.60
N LEU A 126 -2.09 4.15 6.84
CA LEU A 126 -2.81 3.43 7.89
C LEU A 126 -2.64 1.91 7.75
N PHE A 127 -2.89 1.40 6.54
CA PHE A 127 -2.74 -0.03 6.24
C PHE A 127 -1.31 -0.51 6.45
N LEU A 128 -0.30 0.17 5.90
CA LEU A 128 1.10 -0.28 5.94
C LEU A 128 1.62 -0.41 7.36
N VAL A 129 1.34 0.58 8.21
CA VAL A 129 1.81 0.55 9.61
C VAL A 129 1.14 -0.61 10.38
N ILE A 130 -0.15 -0.86 10.20
CA ILE A 130 -0.83 -2.01 10.82
C ILE A 130 -0.30 -3.32 10.23
N GLN A 131 -0.09 -3.41 8.91
CA GLN A 131 0.48 -4.57 8.23
C GLN A 131 1.89 -4.93 8.74
N HIS A 132 2.69 -3.95 9.17
CA HIS A 132 4.05 -4.16 9.67
C HIS A 132 4.10 -4.43 11.19
N SER A 133 3.00 -4.22 11.92
CA SER A 133 2.94 -4.44 13.37
C SER A 133 2.90 -5.94 13.73
N ASP A 134 2.87 -6.23 15.03
CA ASP A 134 2.69 -7.60 15.54
C ASP A 134 1.27 -8.13 15.34
N LEU A 135 1.07 -9.42 15.65
CA LEU A 135 -0.21 -10.09 15.45
C LEU A 135 -1.33 -9.49 16.32
N GLU A 136 -1.04 -9.13 17.57
CA GLU A 136 -2.04 -8.58 18.49
C GLU A 136 -2.63 -7.27 17.95
N ILE A 137 -1.79 -6.39 17.45
CA ILE A 137 -2.20 -5.13 16.83
C ILE A 137 -2.96 -5.36 15.52
N GLN A 138 -2.49 -6.29 14.68
CA GLN A 138 -3.18 -6.65 13.46
C GLN A 138 -4.60 -7.19 13.76
N GLU A 139 -4.75 -8.09 14.72
CA GLU A 139 -6.04 -8.61 15.15
C GLU A 139 -6.95 -7.52 15.76
N LYS A 140 -6.39 -6.56 16.51
CA LYS A 140 -7.13 -5.42 17.07
C LYS A 140 -7.80 -4.59 15.98
N TYR A 141 -7.06 -4.26 14.90
CA TYR A 141 -7.55 -3.33 13.87
C TYR A 141 -8.15 -4.01 12.64
N LEU A 142 -8.03 -5.33 12.49
CA LEU A 142 -8.61 -6.07 11.37
C LEU A 142 -10.14 -5.91 11.25
N PRO A 143 -10.94 -5.98 12.35
CA PRO A 143 -12.38 -5.70 12.26
C PRO A 143 -12.69 -4.29 11.77
N MET A 144 -12.00 -3.27 12.30
CA MET A 144 -12.16 -1.87 11.85
C MET A 144 -11.84 -1.71 10.36
N MET A 145 -10.80 -2.39 9.85
CA MET A 145 -10.47 -2.33 8.43
C MET A 145 -11.51 -3.02 7.55
N ARG A 146 -12.16 -4.11 8.03
CA ARG A 146 -13.28 -4.75 7.33
C ARG A 146 -14.46 -3.80 7.20
N ASP A 147 -14.87 -3.20 8.31
CA ASP A 147 -15.95 -2.20 8.31
C ASP A 147 -15.61 -1.05 7.35
N ALA A 148 -14.39 -0.57 7.37
CA ALA A 148 -13.92 0.47 6.46
C ALA A 148 -13.94 0.05 4.97
N VAL A 149 -13.69 -1.21 4.64
CA VAL A 149 -13.84 -1.72 3.26
C VAL A 149 -15.31 -1.74 2.86
N ASP A 150 -16.20 -2.19 3.74
CA ASP A 150 -17.64 -2.24 3.47
C ASP A 150 -18.23 -0.83 3.28
N GLU A 151 -17.68 0.17 3.97
CA GLU A 151 -18.02 1.59 3.84
C GLU A 151 -17.33 2.30 2.65
N GLY A 152 -16.39 1.64 1.96
CA GLY A 152 -15.61 2.24 0.88
C GLY A 152 -14.43 3.12 1.35
N ASN A 153 -14.13 3.12 2.64
CA ASN A 153 -13.06 3.89 3.28
C ASN A 153 -11.69 3.21 3.20
N ALA A 154 -11.62 1.91 2.91
CA ALA A 154 -10.38 1.16 2.73
C ALA A 154 -10.41 0.29 1.48
N ARG A 155 -9.24 -0.15 1.02
CA ARG A 155 -9.14 -0.99 -0.19
C ARG A 155 -9.31 -2.46 0.17
N ALA A 156 -10.19 -3.17 -0.53
CA ALA A 156 -10.38 -4.61 -0.39
C ALA A 156 -9.09 -5.40 -0.67
N SER A 157 -8.25 -4.93 -1.61
CA SER A 157 -6.94 -5.53 -1.87
C SER A 157 -5.99 -5.44 -0.68
N SER A 158 -5.96 -4.30 0.02
CA SER A 158 -5.15 -4.12 1.22
C SER A 158 -5.65 -4.96 2.39
N LEU A 159 -6.97 -5.05 2.57
CA LEU A 159 -7.59 -5.94 3.56
C LEU A 159 -7.20 -7.41 3.29
N ALA A 160 -7.26 -7.87 2.05
CA ALA A 160 -6.88 -9.23 1.67
C ALA A 160 -5.43 -9.57 2.06
N LEU A 161 -4.49 -8.60 1.92
CA LEU A 161 -3.11 -8.77 2.34
C LEU A 161 -2.99 -8.92 3.87
N LEU A 162 -3.74 -8.12 4.62
CA LEU A 162 -3.74 -8.17 6.09
C LEU A 162 -4.37 -9.48 6.59
N GLU A 163 -5.49 -9.91 6.01
CA GLU A 163 -6.16 -11.16 6.35
C GLU A 163 -5.26 -12.37 6.15
N ASP A 164 -4.56 -12.45 5.01
CA ASP A 164 -3.62 -13.53 4.72
C ASP A 164 -2.45 -13.55 5.74
N ARG A 165 -1.93 -12.38 6.11
CA ARG A 165 -0.84 -12.27 7.08
C ARG A 165 -1.27 -12.71 8.46
N VAL A 166 -2.45 -12.27 8.91
CA VAL A 166 -3.03 -12.69 10.19
C VAL A 166 -3.28 -14.20 10.21
N ALA A 167 -3.88 -14.76 9.16
CA ALA A 167 -4.14 -16.19 9.06
C ALA A 167 -2.84 -17.01 9.21
N LEU A 168 -1.79 -16.67 8.46
CA LEU A 168 -0.51 -17.38 8.55
C LEU A 168 0.17 -17.25 9.92
N ARG A 169 0.11 -16.07 10.55
CA ARG A 169 0.65 -15.86 11.89
C ARG A 169 -0.08 -16.65 12.98
N LYS A 170 -1.35 -17.00 12.73
CA LYS A 170 -2.18 -17.90 13.57
C LYS A 170 -1.95 -19.38 13.25
N GLY A 171 -1.11 -19.71 12.29
CA GLY A 171 -0.90 -21.09 11.82
C GLY A 171 -2.00 -21.60 10.89
N GLU A 172 -2.84 -20.71 10.39
CA GLU A 172 -3.91 -21.00 9.44
C GLU A 172 -3.40 -20.85 7.98
N LYS A 173 -4.24 -21.26 7.02
CA LYS A 173 -3.95 -21.07 5.59
C LYS A 173 -4.46 -19.71 5.13
N GLN A 174 -3.69 -19.05 4.27
CA GLN A 174 -4.11 -17.81 3.62
C GLN A 174 -5.22 -18.04 2.57
N ILE A 175 -5.96 -16.98 2.27
CA ILE A 175 -7.12 -17.00 1.38
C ILE A 175 -6.75 -16.57 -0.04
N TYR A 176 -5.89 -15.56 -0.16
CA TYR A 176 -5.59 -14.87 -1.42
C TYR A 176 -4.18 -15.15 -1.96
N GLY A 177 -3.31 -15.81 -1.19
CA GLY A 177 -1.95 -16.12 -1.63
C GLY A 177 -1.05 -14.89 -1.70
N SER A 178 -1.26 -13.92 -0.82
CA SER A 178 -0.49 -12.66 -0.82
C SER A 178 0.84 -12.76 -0.07
N GLN A 179 1.03 -13.78 0.74
CA GLN A 179 2.24 -14.00 1.50
C GLN A 179 3.10 -15.07 0.82
N ILE A 180 4.32 -14.67 0.47
CA ILE A 180 5.30 -15.50 -0.25
C ILE A 180 6.44 -15.83 0.71
N GLY A 181 6.82 -17.09 0.78
CA GLY A 181 8.03 -17.55 1.42
C GLY A 181 9.19 -17.61 0.41
N ARG A 182 10.42 -17.64 0.92
CA ARG A 182 11.63 -17.90 0.15
C ARG A 182 12.32 -19.12 0.72
N ASP A 183 12.58 -20.10 -0.11
CA ASP A 183 13.31 -21.30 0.27
C ASP A 183 14.76 -20.92 0.66
N PRO A 184 15.22 -21.27 1.85
CA PRO A 184 16.55 -20.86 2.32
C PRO A 184 17.71 -21.55 1.59
N GLU A 185 17.48 -22.73 0.97
CA GLU A 185 18.50 -23.51 0.27
C GLU A 185 18.59 -23.12 -1.20
N THR A 186 17.44 -23.02 -1.87
CA THR A 186 17.38 -22.73 -3.32
C THR A 186 17.23 -21.24 -3.62
N GLY A 187 16.72 -20.47 -2.68
CA GLY A 187 16.37 -19.06 -2.87
C GLY A 187 15.09 -18.83 -3.68
N GLU A 188 14.40 -19.90 -4.07
CA GLU A 188 13.16 -19.82 -4.85
C GLU A 188 12.00 -19.31 -4.00
N PHE A 189 11.12 -18.52 -4.63
CA PHE A 189 9.91 -18.05 -3.98
C PHE A 189 8.80 -19.11 -4.09
N TYR A 190 8.03 -19.24 -3.01
CA TYR A 190 6.86 -20.10 -2.96
C TYR A 190 5.69 -19.42 -2.28
N VAL A 191 4.47 -19.77 -2.68
CA VAL A 191 3.25 -19.30 -2.00
C VAL A 191 3.09 -20.07 -0.70
N SER A 192 2.98 -19.36 0.43
CA SER A 192 2.71 -19.98 1.74
C SER A 192 1.37 -20.73 1.74
N PRO A 193 1.10 -21.63 2.71
CA PRO A 193 -0.08 -22.51 2.69
C PRO A 193 -1.37 -21.77 2.36
N LEU A 194 -2.08 -22.24 1.33
CA LEU A 194 -3.23 -21.59 0.70
C LEU A 194 -4.48 -22.43 0.79
N ILE A 195 -5.64 -21.82 1.05
CA ILE A 195 -6.95 -22.47 0.97
C ILE A 195 -7.35 -22.57 -0.51
N ASP A 196 -7.82 -23.75 -0.94
CA ASP A 196 -8.39 -23.97 -2.28
C ASP A 196 -7.59 -23.25 -3.40
N PRO A 197 -6.37 -23.73 -3.70
CA PRO A 197 -5.48 -23.08 -4.67
C PRO A 197 -6.08 -22.93 -6.07
N GLU A 198 -6.91 -23.86 -6.50
CA GLU A 198 -7.53 -23.88 -7.84
C GLU A 198 -8.46 -22.66 -8.09
N ASN A 199 -9.04 -22.11 -7.03
CA ASN A 199 -9.96 -20.96 -7.11
C ASN A 199 -9.35 -19.66 -6.59
N VAL A 200 -8.05 -19.61 -6.34
CA VAL A 200 -7.39 -18.41 -5.78
C VAL A 200 -7.57 -17.18 -6.66
N ASP A 201 -7.40 -17.28 -7.96
CA ASP A 201 -7.51 -16.13 -8.88
C ASP A 201 -8.93 -15.57 -8.94
N LYS A 202 -9.94 -16.42 -8.77
CA LYS A 202 -11.33 -15.92 -8.62
C LYS A 202 -11.54 -15.09 -7.36
N ARG A 203 -10.90 -15.49 -6.24
CA ARG A 203 -10.95 -14.72 -4.99
C ARG A 203 -10.17 -13.42 -5.11
N ARG A 204 -8.96 -13.49 -5.68
CA ARG A 204 -8.09 -12.32 -5.93
C ARG A 204 -8.79 -11.27 -6.79
N ALA A 205 -9.41 -11.68 -7.88
CA ALA A 205 -10.13 -10.76 -8.77
C ALA A 205 -11.27 -10.00 -8.07
N LYS A 206 -11.98 -10.65 -7.12
CA LYS A 206 -13.07 -10.00 -6.35
C LYS A 206 -12.59 -8.86 -5.46
N VAL A 207 -11.34 -8.89 -5.01
CA VAL A 207 -10.73 -7.87 -4.15
C VAL A 207 -9.76 -6.97 -4.90
N GLY A 208 -9.73 -7.04 -6.23
CA GLY A 208 -8.89 -6.19 -7.08
C GLY A 208 -7.40 -6.57 -7.10
N LEU A 209 -7.07 -7.82 -6.78
CA LEU A 209 -5.71 -8.37 -6.93
C LEU A 209 -5.55 -9.03 -8.31
N GLY A 210 -4.36 -8.91 -8.90
CA GLY A 210 -3.97 -9.64 -10.13
C GLY A 210 -3.85 -11.15 -9.91
N SER A 211 -3.55 -11.91 -10.97
CA SER A 211 -3.37 -13.36 -10.87
C SER A 211 -2.24 -13.74 -9.90
N ILE A 212 -2.32 -14.94 -9.32
CA ILE A 212 -1.24 -15.42 -8.44
C ILE A 212 0.05 -15.68 -9.23
N ALA A 213 -0.07 -16.11 -10.48
CA ALA A 213 1.07 -16.35 -11.35
C ALA A 213 1.86 -15.07 -11.63
N ASP A 214 1.17 -13.96 -11.97
CA ASP A 214 1.80 -12.66 -12.17
C ASP A 214 2.44 -12.13 -10.88
N TYR A 215 1.79 -12.40 -9.74
CA TYR A 215 2.26 -11.93 -8.42
C TYR A 215 3.57 -12.62 -7.97
N VAL A 216 3.74 -13.90 -8.28
CA VAL A 216 4.94 -14.68 -7.92
C VAL A 216 6.09 -14.42 -8.91
N SER A 217 5.78 -14.01 -10.15
CA SER A 217 6.78 -13.77 -11.20
C SER A 217 7.47 -12.40 -11.11
N ASN A 218 6.94 -11.46 -10.32
CA ASN A 218 7.47 -10.11 -10.12
C ASN A 218 8.26 -10.00 -8.80
#